data_3d9a629987c465661c73de0cf36b5f04
#
_entry.id   3d9a629987c465661c73de0cf36b5f04
#
_cell.length_a   1.000
_cell.length_b   1.000
_cell.length_c   1.000
_cell.angle_alpha   90.00
_cell.angle_beta   90.00
_cell.angle_gamma   90.00
#
_symmetry.space_group_name_H-M   'P 1'
#
loop_
_entity.id
_entity.type
_entity.pdbx_description
1 polymer ?
#
loop_
_entity_poly.entity_id
_entity_poly.type
_entity_poly.pdbx_seq_one_letter_code
_entity_poly.pdbx_strand_id
1 'polypeptide(L)'
;LIEIRFHGLGGHGAVVASKFLADAAARNGYQAQAFASYGALRRGGKVESYVRISENPVRPHCKLYEPDWLVLMDDGLAEDPAALSGLKNSGSILINSGKAPAEFPALDRFRVVTVNAYQIAREKGLVLPGGMPVINTTLLGALAALLNPVPLKALKTVIHEETPKPAVNMACANEGYRQVVSTSRNGNLNKNGHAVPPSVPSTARPYPVYDPRKMLSCNRCQICFMVCPNLAIGFATDPFSLFVNDSVCTGCGICIEECPRKAISWGGDILERKDGP
;
A
#
# COMPACT_ATOMS: atom_id res chain seq x y z
N LEU A 1 -8.45 4.46 -5.81
CA LEU A 1 -7.09 4.48 -5.30
C LEU A 1 -6.78 3.13 -4.65
N ILE A 2 -5.69 2.49 -5.06
CA ILE A 2 -5.14 1.27 -4.46
C ILE A 2 -3.80 1.63 -3.85
N GLU A 3 -3.59 1.29 -2.59
CA GLU A 3 -2.40 1.57 -1.83
C GLU A 3 -1.70 0.28 -1.40
N ILE A 4 -0.45 0.10 -1.81
CA ILE A 4 0.30 -1.15 -1.62
C ILE A 4 1.60 -0.81 -0.89
N ARG A 5 1.88 -1.54 0.18
CA ARG A 5 3.12 -1.43 0.94
C ARG A 5 3.90 -2.74 0.86
N PHE A 6 5.14 -2.63 0.41
CA PHE A 6 6.09 -3.74 0.38
C PHE A 6 6.96 -3.68 1.62
N HIS A 7 7.14 -4.81 2.25
CA HIS A 7 8.13 -5.03 3.29
C HIS A 7 9.12 -6.10 2.85
N GLY A 8 10.38 -5.77 2.89
CA GLY A 8 11.45 -6.69 2.55
C GLY A 8 12.69 -6.44 3.41
N LEU A 9 13.69 -7.25 3.19
CA LEU A 9 15.04 -7.03 3.72
C LEU A 9 15.91 -6.43 2.61
N GLY A 10 16.99 -5.76 3.00
CA GLY A 10 17.93 -5.20 2.04
C GLY A 10 18.48 -6.30 1.11
N GLY A 11 18.25 -6.15 -0.19
CA GLY A 11 18.59 -7.13 -1.21
C GLY A 11 17.40 -7.88 -1.83
N HIS A 12 16.21 -7.89 -1.21
CA HIS A 12 15.01 -8.56 -1.76
C HIS A 12 14.41 -7.83 -2.98
N GLY A 13 14.81 -6.58 -3.25
CA GLY A 13 14.34 -5.83 -4.40
C GLY A 13 12.96 -5.18 -4.23
N ALA A 14 12.56 -4.84 -2.99
CA ALA A 14 11.27 -4.19 -2.69
C ALA A 14 11.10 -2.88 -3.47
N VAL A 15 12.14 -2.05 -3.53
CA VAL A 15 12.12 -0.77 -4.26
C VAL A 15 11.98 -0.96 -5.77
N VAL A 16 12.66 -1.96 -6.32
CA VAL A 16 12.54 -2.31 -7.74
C VAL A 16 11.13 -2.84 -8.03
N ALA A 17 10.59 -3.69 -7.14
CA ALA A 17 9.25 -4.22 -7.27
C ALA A 17 8.20 -3.09 -7.30
N SER A 18 8.28 -2.15 -6.37
CA SER A 18 7.34 -1.02 -6.31
C SER A 18 7.41 -0.15 -7.58
N LYS A 19 8.61 0.13 -8.10
CA LYS A 19 8.79 0.88 -9.34
C LYS A 19 8.16 0.14 -10.53
N PHE A 20 8.48 -1.14 -10.72
CA PHE A 20 7.95 -1.94 -11.83
C PHE A 20 6.42 -2.06 -11.78
N LEU A 21 5.84 -2.19 -10.59
CA LEU A 21 4.40 -2.24 -10.42
C LEU A 21 3.74 -0.92 -10.83
N ALA A 22 4.30 0.21 -10.42
CA ALA A 22 3.80 1.53 -10.81
C ALA A 22 3.93 1.77 -12.32
N ASP A 23 5.06 1.41 -12.91
CA ASP A 23 5.28 1.55 -14.35
C ASP A 23 4.30 0.68 -15.16
N ALA A 24 4.04 -0.55 -14.70
CA ALA A 24 3.08 -1.44 -15.35
C ALA A 24 1.64 -0.90 -15.27
N ALA A 25 1.25 -0.31 -14.14
CA ALA A 25 -0.04 0.35 -13.98
C ALA A 25 -0.16 1.58 -14.89
N ALA A 26 0.90 2.41 -14.97
CA ALA A 26 0.94 3.59 -15.81
C ALA A 26 0.79 3.23 -17.31
N ARG A 27 1.45 2.16 -17.77
CA ARG A 27 1.31 1.63 -19.14
C ARG A 27 -0.08 1.09 -19.44
N ASN A 28 -0.85 0.76 -18.42
CA ASN A 28 -2.25 0.33 -18.52
C ASN A 28 -3.24 1.49 -18.36
N GLY A 29 -2.76 2.74 -18.39
CA GLY A 29 -3.60 3.94 -18.38
C GLY A 29 -3.97 4.48 -17.01
N TYR A 30 -3.40 3.92 -15.92
CA TYR A 30 -3.59 4.43 -14.57
C TYR A 30 -2.54 5.49 -14.20
N GLN A 31 -2.89 6.34 -13.27
CA GLN A 31 -1.94 7.18 -12.56
C GLN A 31 -1.26 6.35 -11.47
N ALA A 32 0.07 6.30 -11.46
CA ALA A 32 0.78 5.50 -10.49
C ALA A 32 1.98 6.24 -9.92
N GLN A 33 2.30 5.94 -8.67
CA GLN A 33 3.43 6.51 -7.96
C GLN A 33 4.11 5.43 -7.13
N ALA A 34 5.43 5.37 -7.19
CA ALA A 34 6.24 4.52 -6.33
C ALA A 34 7.28 5.34 -5.58
N PHE A 35 7.50 5.04 -4.31
CA PHE A 35 8.56 5.63 -3.50
C PHE A 35 9.00 4.67 -2.40
N ALA A 36 10.16 4.92 -1.81
CA ALA A 36 10.72 4.05 -0.79
C ALA A 36 11.10 4.83 0.46
N SER A 37 11.00 4.17 1.61
CA SER A 37 11.56 4.64 2.87
C SER A 37 12.77 3.80 3.21
N TYR A 38 13.90 4.44 3.35
CA TYR A 38 15.14 3.78 3.72
C TYR A 38 15.38 3.95 5.21
N GLY A 39 15.43 2.84 5.94
CA GLY A 39 15.90 2.85 7.32
C GLY A 39 17.40 3.14 7.43
N ALA A 40 17.88 3.42 8.65
CA ALA A 40 19.29 3.72 8.92
C ALA A 40 20.27 2.56 8.62
N LEU A 41 19.78 1.34 8.49
CA LEU A 41 20.58 0.13 8.27
C LEU A 41 20.75 -0.16 6.77
N ARG A 42 21.96 -0.13 6.27
CA ARG A 42 22.29 -0.20 4.84
C ARG A 42 22.24 -1.60 4.21
N ARG A 43 22.46 -2.69 4.96
CA ARG A 43 22.37 -4.09 4.45
C ARG A 43 21.67 -4.98 5.48
N GLY A 44 20.72 -5.81 5.00
CA GLY A 44 19.95 -6.72 5.86
C GLY A 44 18.88 -6.03 6.72
N GLY A 45 18.82 -4.69 6.72
CA GLY A 45 17.78 -3.94 7.40
C GLY A 45 16.43 -4.01 6.70
N LYS A 46 15.36 -3.75 7.46
CA LYS A 46 14.00 -3.68 6.92
C LYS A 46 13.89 -2.54 5.89
N VAL A 47 13.33 -2.83 4.73
CA VAL A 47 13.09 -1.87 3.66
C VAL A 47 11.59 -1.81 3.41
N GLU A 48 11.04 -0.60 3.41
CA GLU A 48 9.65 -0.36 3.03
C GLU A 48 9.61 0.37 1.69
N SER A 49 8.74 -0.06 0.80
CA SER A 49 8.41 0.71 -0.40
C SER A 49 6.91 0.72 -0.63
N TYR A 50 6.45 1.71 -1.36
CA TYR A 50 5.05 2.07 -1.45
C TYR A 50 4.65 2.28 -2.89
N VAL A 51 3.43 1.86 -3.23
CA VAL A 51 2.81 2.14 -4.54
C VAL A 51 1.41 2.66 -4.33
N ARG A 52 1.06 3.70 -5.06
CA ARG A 52 -0.30 4.19 -5.23
C ARG A 52 -0.70 4.04 -6.69
N ILE A 53 -1.88 3.49 -6.93
CA ILE A 53 -2.45 3.33 -8.27
C ILE A 53 -3.86 3.90 -8.26
N SER A 54 -4.20 4.78 -9.21
CA SER A 54 -5.48 5.47 -9.29
C SER A 54 -5.85 5.77 -10.73
N GLU A 55 -7.13 5.90 -11.02
CA GLU A 55 -7.62 6.47 -12.28
C GLU A 55 -7.42 7.98 -12.33
N ASN A 56 -7.37 8.63 -11.18
CA ASN A 56 -7.17 10.06 -11.02
C ASN A 56 -5.72 10.39 -10.64
N PRO A 57 -5.24 11.63 -10.90
CA PRO A 57 -3.88 12.03 -10.54
C PRO A 57 -3.54 11.78 -9.07
N VAL A 58 -2.43 11.09 -8.82
CA VAL A 58 -1.90 10.81 -7.49
C VAL A 58 -0.94 11.93 -7.11
N ARG A 59 -1.34 12.77 -6.15
CA ARG A 59 -0.53 13.90 -5.70
C ARG A 59 0.28 13.65 -4.41
N PRO A 60 -0.16 12.76 -3.48
CA PRO A 60 0.55 12.58 -2.20
C PRO A 60 1.91 11.91 -2.36
N HIS A 61 2.96 12.47 -1.75
CA HIS A 61 4.31 11.89 -1.66
C HIS A 61 4.67 11.45 -0.22
N CYS A 62 3.66 11.11 0.58
CA CYS A 62 3.84 10.69 1.96
C CYS A 62 3.78 9.17 2.12
N LYS A 63 4.33 8.68 3.24
CA LYS A 63 4.27 7.28 3.67
C LYS A 63 2.82 6.75 3.68
N LEU A 64 2.63 5.47 3.35
CA LEU A 64 1.33 4.79 3.44
C LEU A 64 1.11 4.28 4.86
N TYR A 65 0.11 4.81 5.53
CA TYR A 65 -0.24 4.39 6.89
C TYR A 65 -1.32 3.30 6.89
N GLU A 66 -2.25 3.33 5.94
CA GLU A 66 -3.37 2.40 5.84
C GLU A 66 -3.43 1.73 4.45
N PRO A 67 -2.49 0.83 4.13
CA PRO A 67 -2.48 0.16 2.84
C PRO A 67 -3.70 -0.77 2.64
N ASP A 68 -4.09 -0.95 1.37
CA ASP A 68 -5.05 -1.98 0.96
C ASP A 68 -4.36 -3.35 0.83
N TRP A 69 -3.07 -3.32 0.47
CA TRP A 69 -2.25 -4.51 0.28
C TRP A 69 -0.92 -4.41 1.01
N LEU A 70 -0.56 -5.49 1.70
CA LEU A 70 0.82 -5.74 2.13
C LEU A 70 1.46 -6.80 1.25
N VAL A 71 2.72 -6.58 0.88
CA VAL A 71 3.57 -7.57 0.25
C VAL A 71 4.74 -7.86 1.17
N LEU A 72 4.72 -9.01 1.80
CA LEU A 72 5.77 -9.48 2.70
C LEU A 72 6.75 -10.34 1.90
N MET A 73 7.92 -9.80 1.62
CA MET A 73 8.94 -10.45 0.80
C MET A 73 9.73 -11.54 1.55
N ASP A 74 9.41 -11.70 2.84
CA ASP A 74 9.94 -12.74 3.71
C ASP A 74 8.85 -13.14 4.71
N ASP A 75 8.69 -14.44 4.98
CA ASP A 75 7.61 -14.93 5.83
C ASP A 75 7.81 -14.62 7.31
N GLY A 76 9.04 -14.39 7.76
CA GLY A 76 9.33 -13.90 9.11
C GLY A 76 8.73 -12.51 9.40
N LEU A 77 8.41 -11.73 8.36
CA LEU A 77 7.73 -10.43 8.51
C LEU A 77 6.23 -10.57 8.85
N ALA A 78 5.66 -11.77 8.69
CA ALA A 78 4.27 -12.04 9.06
C ALA A 78 4.02 -12.01 10.58
N GLU A 79 5.06 -12.15 11.37
CA GLU A 79 5.03 -12.07 12.84
C GLU A 79 5.45 -10.69 13.37
N ASP A 80 5.83 -9.77 12.47
CA ASP A 80 6.28 -8.44 12.85
C ASP A 80 5.09 -7.46 12.96
N PRO A 81 4.70 -7.01 14.17
CA PRO A 81 3.60 -6.07 14.35
C PRO A 81 3.80 -4.76 13.59
N ALA A 82 5.06 -4.32 13.42
CA ALA A 82 5.36 -3.10 12.68
C ALA A 82 5.09 -3.25 11.19
N ALA A 83 5.36 -4.44 10.60
CA ALA A 83 5.06 -4.72 9.21
C ALA A 83 3.55 -4.80 8.95
N LEU A 84 2.77 -5.28 9.91
CA LEU A 84 1.32 -5.42 9.82
C LEU A 84 0.54 -4.14 10.18
N SER A 85 1.22 -3.19 10.85
CA SER A 85 0.58 -1.97 11.36
C SER A 85 -0.14 -1.20 10.27
N GLY A 86 -1.36 -0.77 10.55
CA GLY A 86 -2.17 0.07 9.67
C GLY A 86 -2.80 -0.65 8.48
N LEU A 87 -2.61 -1.95 8.27
CA LEU A 87 -3.34 -2.67 7.23
C LEU A 87 -4.84 -2.55 7.49
N LYS A 88 -5.59 -2.12 6.48
CA LYS A 88 -7.04 -2.00 6.55
C LYS A 88 -7.68 -3.34 6.93
N ASN A 89 -8.80 -3.34 7.67
CA ASN A 89 -9.51 -4.57 8.05
C ASN A 89 -9.96 -5.40 6.83
N SER A 90 -10.25 -4.77 5.71
CA SER A 90 -10.52 -5.41 4.41
C SER A 90 -9.26 -5.67 3.59
N GLY A 91 -8.09 -5.41 4.14
CA GLY A 91 -6.82 -5.51 3.44
C GLY A 91 -6.43 -6.94 3.13
N SER A 92 -5.51 -7.07 2.19
CA SER A 92 -4.99 -8.36 1.73
C SER A 92 -3.47 -8.41 1.90
N ILE A 93 -2.94 -9.61 2.08
CA ILE A 93 -1.52 -9.85 2.27
C ILE A 93 -1.02 -10.87 1.24
N LEU A 94 0.01 -10.51 0.49
CA LEU A 94 0.79 -11.45 -0.32
C LEU A 94 2.10 -11.75 0.42
N ILE A 95 2.36 -13.02 0.69
CA ILE A 95 3.55 -13.46 1.43
C ILE A 95 4.42 -14.33 0.53
N ASN A 96 5.72 -14.03 0.48
CA ASN A 96 6.71 -14.94 -0.06
C ASN A 96 6.96 -16.07 0.94
N SER A 97 6.28 -17.19 0.76
CA SER A 97 6.41 -18.37 1.62
C SER A 97 6.04 -19.65 0.86
N GLY A 98 6.65 -20.74 1.28
CA GLY A 98 6.24 -22.09 0.88
C GLY A 98 5.12 -22.67 1.75
N LYS A 99 4.74 -21.98 2.83
CA LYS A 99 3.66 -22.37 3.74
C LYS A 99 2.30 -22.04 3.13
N ALA A 100 1.27 -22.81 3.51
CA ALA A 100 -0.10 -22.49 3.15
C ALA A 100 -0.62 -21.28 3.95
N PRO A 101 -1.61 -20.51 3.43
CA PRO A 101 -2.20 -19.40 4.17
C PRO A 101 -2.69 -19.75 5.58
N ALA A 102 -3.21 -20.95 5.78
CA ALA A 102 -3.69 -21.44 7.08
C ALA A 102 -2.58 -21.62 8.14
N GLU A 103 -1.33 -21.62 7.73
CA GLU A 103 -0.17 -21.69 8.65
C GLU A 103 0.23 -20.31 9.23
N PHE A 104 -0.57 -19.27 8.95
CA PHE A 104 -0.42 -17.92 9.50
C PHE A 104 -1.64 -17.52 10.35
N PRO A 105 -1.91 -18.18 11.49
CA PRO A 105 -3.13 -17.96 12.27
C PRO A 105 -3.27 -16.54 12.81
N ALA A 106 -2.17 -15.83 13.03
CA ALA A 106 -2.19 -14.41 13.42
C ALA A 106 -2.78 -13.49 12.34
N LEU A 107 -2.92 -13.97 11.10
CA LEU A 107 -3.41 -13.22 9.95
C LEU A 107 -4.81 -13.65 9.49
N ASP A 108 -5.52 -14.52 10.24
CA ASP A 108 -6.82 -15.11 9.86
C ASP A 108 -7.90 -14.08 9.50
N ARG A 109 -7.80 -12.89 10.07
CA ARG A 109 -8.72 -11.76 9.77
C ARG A 109 -8.50 -11.12 8.39
N PHE A 110 -7.40 -11.44 7.73
CA PHE A 110 -7.03 -10.87 6.46
C PHE A 110 -7.12 -11.92 5.35
N ARG A 111 -7.26 -11.47 4.13
CA ARG A 111 -7.08 -12.33 2.97
C ARG A 111 -5.57 -12.55 2.76
N VAL A 112 -5.10 -13.77 3.01
CA VAL A 112 -3.70 -14.16 2.82
C VAL A 112 -3.53 -14.94 1.53
N VAL A 113 -2.50 -14.59 0.76
CA VAL A 113 -2.06 -15.32 -0.43
C VAL A 113 -0.57 -15.61 -0.27
N THR A 114 -0.15 -16.85 -0.51
CA THR A 114 1.25 -17.25 -0.43
C THR A 114 1.78 -17.69 -1.78
N VAL A 115 3.03 -17.34 -2.07
CA VAL A 115 3.77 -17.78 -3.26
C VAL A 115 5.21 -18.03 -2.87
N ASN A 116 5.74 -19.22 -3.18
CA ASN A 116 7.13 -19.55 -2.90
C ASN A 116 8.07 -18.98 -3.97
N ALA A 117 8.30 -17.67 -3.91
CA ALA A 117 9.14 -16.98 -4.88
C ALA A 117 10.61 -17.38 -4.79
N TYR A 118 11.10 -17.81 -3.62
CA TYR A 118 12.45 -18.33 -3.47
C TYR A 118 12.65 -19.62 -4.28
N GLN A 119 11.70 -20.56 -4.20
CA GLN A 119 11.75 -21.80 -4.94
C GLN A 119 11.69 -21.55 -6.44
N ILE A 120 10.71 -20.74 -6.88
CA ILE A 120 10.53 -20.40 -8.31
C ILE A 120 11.80 -19.76 -8.89
N ALA A 121 12.40 -18.80 -8.17
CA ALA A 121 13.60 -18.13 -8.63
C ALA A 121 14.80 -19.11 -8.77
N ARG A 122 14.96 -20.04 -7.83
CA ARG A 122 15.99 -21.09 -7.90
C ARG A 122 15.76 -22.03 -9.07
N GLU A 123 14.54 -22.55 -9.24
CA GLU A 123 14.18 -23.47 -10.33
C GLU A 123 14.37 -22.83 -11.71
N LYS A 124 14.10 -21.54 -11.84
CA LYS A 124 14.30 -20.79 -13.09
C LYS A 124 15.72 -20.25 -13.28
N GLY A 125 16.62 -20.46 -12.31
CA GLY A 125 17.98 -19.94 -12.36
C GLY A 125 18.10 -18.41 -12.21
N LEU A 126 17.10 -17.76 -11.60
CA LEU A 126 17.10 -16.33 -11.32
C LEU A 126 17.78 -16.07 -9.98
N VAL A 127 19.10 -16.14 -9.96
CA VAL A 127 19.93 -15.95 -8.78
C VAL A 127 21.01 -14.91 -9.05
N LEU A 128 21.37 -14.15 -8.01
CA LEU A 128 22.50 -13.22 -8.02
C LEU A 128 23.83 -13.98 -7.85
N PRO A 129 24.96 -13.36 -8.20
CA PRO A 129 26.26 -13.85 -7.74
C PRO A 129 26.25 -14.03 -6.22
N GLY A 130 26.65 -15.21 -5.73
CA GLY A 130 26.52 -15.59 -4.33
C GLY A 130 25.25 -16.42 -3.99
N GLY A 131 24.44 -16.78 -5.01
CA GLY A 131 23.34 -17.76 -4.87
C GLY A 131 22.05 -17.21 -4.29
N MET A 132 21.94 -15.89 -4.05
CA MET A 132 20.72 -15.27 -3.54
C MET A 132 19.63 -15.20 -4.61
N PRO A 133 18.45 -15.81 -4.39
CA PRO A 133 17.35 -15.77 -5.36
C PRO A 133 16.75 -14.37 -5.52
N VAL A 134 16.43 -13.98 -6.74
CA VAL A 134 15.74 -12.73 -7.07
C VAL A 134 14.22 -12.99 -7.10
N ILE A 135 13.50 -12.48 -6.13
CA ILE A 135 12.09 -12.84 -5.86
C ILE A 135 11.07 -11.81 -6.33
N ASN A 136 11.52 -10.59 -6.60
CA ASN A 136 10.65 -9.45 -6.86
C ASN A 136 9.73 -9.67 -8.07
N THR A 137 10.25 -10.17 -9.20
CA THR A 137 9.45 -10.38 -10.41
C THR A 137 8.43 -11.51 -10.27
N THR A 138 8.74 -12.55 -9.48
CA THR A 138 7.77 -13.60 -9.13
C THR A 138 6.58 -13.03 -8.34
N LEU A 139 6.87 -12.23 -7.29
CA LEU A 139 5.83 -11.59 -6.47
C LEU A 139 5.02 -10.57 -7.27
N LEU A 140 5.65 -9.86 -8.20
CA LEU A 140 4.94 -8.98 -9.13
C LEU A 140 3.99 -9.74 -10.05
N GLY A 141 4.40 -10.91 -10.54
CA GLY A 141 3.54 -11.80 -11.29
C GLY A 141 2.31 -12.24 -10.49
N ALA A 142 2.52 -12.59 -9.21
CA ALA A 142 1.44 -12.91 -8.28
C ALA A 142 0.48 -11.72 -8.08
N LEU A 143 1.02 -10.51 -7.90
CA LEU A 143 0.21 -9.29 -7.79
C LEU A 143 -0.57 -9.00 -9.07
N ALA A 144 -0.01 -9.25 -10.25
CA ALA A 144 -0.72 -9.07 -11.51
C ALA A 144 -1.94 -10.00 -11.67
N ALA A 145 -1.96 -11.14 -10.94
CA ALA A 145 -3.14 -11.99 -10.87
C ALA A 145 -4.21 -11.48 -9.89
N LEU A 146 -3.86 -10.54 -9.02
CA LEU A 146 -4.69 -10.03 -7.92
C LEU A 146 -5.16 -8.59 -8.15
N LEU A 147 -4.48 -7.84 -9.02
CA LEU A 147 -4.68 -6.40 -9.21
C LEU A 147 -5.06 -6.09 -10.67
N ASN A 148 -6.30 -5.65 -10.89
CA ASN A 148 -6.79 -5.25 -12.22
C ASN A 148 -5.96 -4.18 -12.92
N PRO A 149 -5.48 -3.12 -12.22
CA PRO A 149 -4.72 -2.08 -12.88
C PRO A 149 -3.39 -2.54 -13.46
N VAL A 150 -2.92 -3.74 -13.09
CA VAL A 150 -1.62 -4.27 -13.49
C VAL A 150 -1.76 -5.61 -14.22
N PRO A 151 -2.20 -5.61 -15.50
CA PRO A 151 -2.28 -6.84 -16.26
C PRO A 151 -0.88 -7.42 -16.49
N LEU A 152 -0.77 -8.75 -16.46
CA LEU A 152 0.50 -9.47 -16.66
C LEU A 152 1.23 -9.04 -17.94
N LYS A 153 0.49 -8.67 -19.00
CA LYS A 153 1.06 -8.18 -20.27
C LYS A 153 1.87 -6.88 -20.04
N ALA A 154 1.29 -5.90 -19.36
CA ALA A 154 1.96 -4.62 -19.08
C ALA A 154 3.19 -4.84 -18.17
N LEU A 155 3.06 -5.68 -17.15
CA LEU A 155 4.18 -6.04 -16.26
C LEU A 155 5.33 -6.71 -17.05
N LYS A 156 5.03 -7.61 -17.98
CA LYS A 156 6.05 -8.28 -18.80
C LYS A 156 6.79 -7.29 -19.70
N THR A 157 6.13 -6.27 -20.21
CA THR A 157 6.79 -5.22 -20.99
C THR A 157 7.81 -4.46 -20.12
N VAL A 158 7.44 -4.07 -18.90
CA VAL A 158 8.36 -3.42 -17.96
C VAL A 158 9.55 -4.33 -17.61
N ILE A 159 9.27 -5.60 -17.30
CA ILE A 159 10.33 -6.58 -16.99
C ILE A 159 11.31 -6.75 -18.17
N HIS A 160 10.78 -6.79 -19.39
CA HIS A 160 11.61 -6.95 -20.59
C HIS A 160 12.56 -5.76 -20.78
N GLU A 161 12.11 -4.57 -20.54
CA GLU A 161 12.88 -3.34 -20.75
C GLU A 161 13.87 -3.05 -19.61
N GLU A 162 13.47 -3.33 -18.37
CA GLU A 162 14.18 -2.86 -17.18
C GLU A 162 15.07 -3.93 -16.50
N THR A 163 15.08 -5.19 -16.98
CA THR A 163 15.87 -6.24 -16.32
C THR A 163 16.99 -6.80 -17.19
N PRO A 164 18.15 -7.15 -16.59
CA PRO A 164 19.29 -7.68 -17.34
C PRO A 164 19.07 -9.10 -17.89
N LYS A 165 18.09 -9.85 -17.36
CA LYS A 165 17.75 -11.22 -17.81
C LYS A 165 16.23 -11.30 -18.05
N PRO A 166 15.71 -10.62 -19.08
CA PRO A 166 14.26 -10.45 -19.24
C PRO A 166 13.52 -11.77 -19.41
N ALA A 167 14.04 -12.71 -20.17
CA ALA A 167 13.40 -14.00 -20.40
C ALA A 167 13.17 -14.78 -19.10
N VAL A 168 14.19 -14.84 -18.22
CA VAL A 168 14.12 -15.55 -16.95
C VAL A 168 13.21 -14.81 -15.96
N ASN A 169 13.31 -13.49 -15.89
CA ASN A 169 12.44 -12.67 -15.05
C ASN A 169 10.97 -12.78 -15.45
N MET A 170 10.67 -12.78 -16.76
CA MET A 170 9.31 -13.01 -17.27
C MET A 170 8.82 -14.43 -16.99
N ALA A 171 9.68 -15.44 -17.05
CA ALA A 171 9.33 -16.82 -16.67
C ALA A 171 8.97 -16.92 -15.19
N CYS A 172 9.71 -16.24 -14.31
CA CYS A 172 9.40 -16.13 -12.88
C CYS A 172 8.06 -15.41 -12.63
N ALA A 173 7.81 -14.30 -13.32
CA ALA A 173 6.55 -13.57 -13.21
C ALA A 173 5.35 -14.40 -13.70
N ASN A 174 5.49 -15.12 -14.82
CA ASN A 174 4.46 -16.03 -15.33
C ASN A 174 4.13 -17.12 -14.30
N GLU A 175 5.14 -17.71 -13.67
CA GLU A 175 4.95 -18.76 -12.68
C GLU A 175 4.26 -18.24 -11.42
N GLY A 176 4.67 -17.07 -10.89
CA GLY A 176 3.99 -16.42 -9.78
C GLY A 176 2.52 -16.12 -10.08
N TYR A 177 2.22 -15.61 -11.27
CA TYR A 177 0.85 -15.40 -11.74
C TYR A 177 0.05 -16.71 -11.78
N ARG A 178 0.62 -17.76 -12.36
CA ARG A 178 -0.03 -19.06 -12.53
C ARG A 178 -0.37 -19.73 -11.21
N GLN A 179 0.54 -19.65 -10.22
CA GLN A 179 0.30 -20.23 -8.90
C GLN A 179 -0.90 -19.60 -8.21
N VAL A 180 -1.02 -18.27 -8.25
CA VAL A 180 -2.17 -17.57 -7.66
C VAL A 180 -3.47 -17.95 -8.38
N VAL A 181 -3.49 -17.98 -9.71
CA VAL A 181 -4.69 -18.35 -10.47
C VAL A 181 -5.10 -19.79 -10.21
N SER A 182 -4.16 -20.73 -10.07
CA SER A 182 -4.45 -22.13 -9.79
C SER A 182 -5.01 -22.36 -8.37
N THR A 183 -4.42 -21.68 -7.37
CA THR A 183 -4.89 -21.72 -5.97
C THR A 183 -6.29 -21.12 -5.84
N SER A 184 -6.56 -20.07 -6.59
CA SER A 184 -7.87 -19.40 -6.60
C SER A 184 -9.01 -20.25 -7.15
N ARG A 185 -8.72 -21.20 -8.04
CA ARG A 185 -9.73 -22.13 -8.59
C ARG A 185 -10.18 -23.18 -7.57
N ASN A 186 -9.37 -23.47 -6.56
CA ASN A 186 -9.63 -24.50 -5.56
C ASN A 186 -10.32 -24.00 -4.29
N GLY A 187 -10.57 -22.71 -4.14
CA GLY A 187 -11.26 -22.16 -2.97
C GLY A 187 -11.62 -20.69 -3.12
N ASN A 188 -12.91 -20.42 -3.17
CA ASN A 188 -13.59 -19.14 -2.88
C ASN A 188 -12.97 -17.82 -3.33
N LEU A 189 -12.51 -17.72 -4.57
CA LEU A 189 -12.43 -16.45 -5.26
C LEU A 189 -13.62 -16.33 -6.20
N ASN A 190 -14.35 -15.22 -6.12
CA ASN A 190 -15.44 -14.91 -7.05
C ASN A 190 -14.96 -15.10 -8.50
N LYS A 191 -15.85 -15.62 -9.36
CA LYS A 191 -15.58 -15.99 -10.75
C LYS A 191 -14.90 -14.92 -11.63
N ASN A 192 -14.71 -13.71 -11.12
CA ASN A 192 -14.08 -12.59 -11.82
C ASN A 192 -12.70 -12.21 -11.27
N GLY A 193 -12.13 -12.93 -10.31
CA GLY A 193 -10.77 -12.66 -9.81
C GLY A 193 -10.56 -11.29 -9.13
N HIS A 194 -11.61 -10.53 -8.97
CA HIS A 194 -11.57 -9.17 -8.48
C HIS A 194 -12.03 -9.15 -7.02
N ALA A 195 -11.11 -8.95 -6.10
CA ALA A 195 -11.48 -8.37 -4.85
C ALA A 195 -11.89 -6.93 -5.14
N VAL A 196 -13.16 -6.72 -5.44
CA VAL A 196 -13.76 -5.40 -5.27
C VAL A 196 -13.65 -5.12 -3.78
N PRO A 197 -12.91 -4.09 -3.34
CA PRO A 197 -13.04 -3.67 -1.96
C PRO A 197 -14.53 -3.39 -1.76
N PRO A 198 -15.15 -3.88 -0.66
CA PRO A 198 -16.53 -3.53 -0.40
C PRO A 198 -16.63 -2.01 -0.44
N SER A 199 -17.54 -1.50 -1.25
CA SER A 199 -17.88 -0.07 -1.24
C SER A 199 -18.36 0.24 0.16
N VAL A 200 -17.49 0.83 0.96
CA VAL A 200 -17.89 1.33 2.30
C VAL A 200 -18.83 2.50 2.01
N PRO A 201 -20.08 2.45 2.51
CA PRO A 201 -20.98 3.57 2.36
C PRO A 201 -20.30 4.82 2.90
N SER A 202 -20.37 5.93 2.18
CA SER A 202 -19.70 7.20 2.47
C SER A 202 -20.19 7.90 3.76
N THR A 203 -21.00 7.23 4.58
CA THR A 203 -21.75 7.87 5.67
C THR A 203 -21.15 7.73 7.07
N ALA A 204 -19.94 7.15 7.24
CA ALA A 204 -19.42 6.91 8.59
C ALA A 204 -17.89 6.99 8.73
N ARG A 205 -17.17 7.77 7.92
CA ARG A 205 -15.74 7.98 8.21
C ARG A 205 -15.60 9.21 9.11
N PRO A 206 -14.97 9.10 10.30
CA PRO A 206 -14.58 10.26 11.05
C PRO A 206 -13.65 11.12 10.18
N TYR A 207 -13.95 12.37 9.99
CA TYR A 207 -13.08 13.32 9.30
C TYR A 207 -12.60 14.40 10.27
N PRO A 208 -11.43 14.98 10.04
CA PRO A 208 -10.93 16.06 10.88
C PRO A 208 -11.84 17.27 10.80
N VAL A 209 -12.10 17.88 11.93
CA VAL A 209 -12.84 19.15 12.02
C VAL A 209 -12.04 20.15 12.84
N TYR A 210 -12.21 21.42 12.53
CA TYR A 210 -11.67 22.50 13.34
C TYR A 210 -12.62 22.77 14.50
N ASP A 211 -12.11 22.61 15.72
CA ASP A 211 -12.84 22.98 16.91
C ASP A 211 -12.90 24.51 17.03
N PRO A 212 -14.07 25.14 16.92
CA PRO A 212 -14.19 26.60 17.01
C PRO A 212 -13.58 27.16 18.30
N ARG A 213 -13.62 26.38 19.40
CA ARG A 213 -13.07 26.79 20.71
C ARG A 213 -11.55 26.77 20.73
N LYS A 214 -10.94 25.89 19.90
CA LYS A 214 -9.49 25.75 19.73
C LYS A 214 -8.95 26.60 18.59
N MET A 215 -9.81 27.16 17.74
CA MET A 215 -9.41 28.05 16.63
C MET A 215 -8.65 29.28 17.13
N LEU A 216 -8.95 29.79 18.33
CA LEU A 216 -8.19 30.87 18.96
C LEU A 216 -6.74 30.50 19.23
N SER A 217 -6.42 29.23 19.38
CA SER A 217 -5.04 28.75 19.54
C SER A 217 -4.29 28.56 18.23
N CYS A 218 -4.98 28.56 17.10
CA CYS A 218 -4.38 28.40 15.77
C CYS A 218 -3.48 29.61 15.44
N ASN A 219 -2.19 29.37 15.23
CA ASN A 219 -1.22 30.40 14.86
C ASN A 219 -1.08 30.60 13.36
N ARG A 220 -1.96 30.01 12.55
CA ARG A 220 -1.97 30.09 11.09
C ARG A 220 -0.69 29.56 10.43
N CYS A 221 -0.02 28.58 11.03
CA CYS A 221 1.25 28.02 10.54
C CYS A 221 1.12 27.21 9.25
N GLN A 222 -0.12 26.89 8.83
CA GLN A 222 -0.45 26.14 7.61
C GLN A 222 0.14 24.71 7.54
N ILE A 223 0.72 24.19 8.60
CA ILE A 223 1.28 22.82 8.63
C ILE A 223 0.21 21.81 8.21
N CYS A 224 -1.02 21.92 8.75
CA CYS A 224 -2.13 21.03 8.40
C CYS A 224 -2.44 20.99 6.89
N PHE A 225 -2.32 22.14 6.20
CA PHE A 225 -2.47 22.23 4.76
C PHE A 225 -1.28 21.55 4.04
N MET A 226 -0.05 21.84 4.46
CA MET A 226 1.17 21.29 3.83
C MET A 226 1.30 19.78 4.00
N VAL A 227 0.86 19.23 5.14
CA VAL A 227 0.95 17.77 5.39
C VAL A 227 -0.25 16.99 4.88
N CYS A 228 -1.31 17.66 4.41
CA CYS A 228 -2.49 16.97 3.91
C CYS A 228 -2.21 16.27 2.58
N PRO A 229 -2.19 14.92 2.55
CA PRO A 229 -1.84 14.18 1.33
C PRO A 229 -2.86 14.38 0.20
N ASN A 230 -4.10 14.69 0.54
CA ASN A 230 -5.18 14.85 -0.43
C ASN A 230 -5.54 16.31 -0.71
N LEU A 231 -4.77 17.26 -0.16
CA LEU A 231 -5.08 18.69 -0.24
C LEU A 231 -6.53 19.01 0.19
N ALA A 232 -7.06 18.22 1.13
CA ALA A 232 -8.42 18.34 1.62
C ALA A 232 -8.62 19.56 2.53
N ILE A 233 -7.53 20.20 2.98
CA ILE A 233 -7.57 21.34 3.87
C ILE A 233 -7.42 22.62 3.07
N GLY A 234 -8.35 23.52 3.26
CA GLY A 234 -8.28 24.86 2.70
C GLY A 234 -8.47 25.93 3.78
N PHE A 235 -8.21 27.16 3.41
CA PHE A 235 -8.45 28.30 4.29
C PHE A 235 -8.93 29.52 3.48
N ALA A 236 -9.86 30.27 4.09
CA ALA A 236 -10.24 31.60 3.64
C ALA A 236 -9.43 32.64 4.42
N THR A 237 -9.14 33.75 3.77
CA THR A 237 -8.27 34.80 4.33
C THR A 237 -9.06 35.84 5.13
N ASP A 238 -10.34 36.09 4.79
CA ASP A 238 -11.13 37.13 5.41
C ASP A 238 -12.63 36.72 5.53
N PRO A 239 -13.16 36.44 6.74
CA PRO A 239 -12.40 36.15 7.97
C PRO A 239 -11.58 34.87 7.83
N PHE A 240 -10.43 34.79 8.50
CA PHE A 240 -9.62 33.58 8.47
C PHE A 240 -10.41 32.40 9.02
N SER A 241 -10.62 31.42 8.18
CA SER A 241 -11.27 30.15 8.53
C SER A 241 -10.58 29.00 7.84
N LEU A 242 -10.53 27.88 8.53
CA LEU A 242 -10.03 26.61 7.99
C LEU A 242 -11.22 25.71 7.69
N PHE A 243 -11.17 25.01 6.60
CA PHE A 243 -12.19 24.02 6.26
C PHE A 243 -11.55 22.75 5.75
N VAL A 244 -12.26 21.64 5.92
CA VAL A 244 -11.89 20.33 5.38
C VAL A 244 -12.90 19.99 4.30
N ASN A 245 -12.39 19.69 3.09
CA ASN A 245 -13.22 19.15 2.03
C ASN A 245 -13.38 17.63 2.27
N ASP A 246 -14.52 17.23 2.78
CA ASP A 246 -14.87 15.86 3.13
C ASP A 246 -14.93 14.92 1.92
N SER A 247 -15.21 15.45 0.72
CA SER A 247 -15.25 14.66 -0.52
C SER A 247 -13.88 14.12 -0.95
N VAL A 248 -12.80 14.78 -0.54
CA VAL A 248 -11.41 14.37 -0.85
C VAL A 248 -10.62 13.96 0.38
N CYS A 249 -11.14 14.23 1.57
CA CYS A 249 -10.52 13.83 2.83
C CYS A 249 -10.62 12.31 3.02
N THR A 250 -9.48 11.66 3.25
CA THR A 250 -9.42 10.21 3.52
C THR A 250 -9.52 9.86 5.00
N GLY A 251 -9.61 10.85 5.90
CA GLY A 251 -9.64 10.61 7.34
C GLY A 251 -8.30 10.09 7.90
N CYS A 252 -7.17 10.40 7.27
CA CYS A 252 -5.86 9.86 7.68
C CYS A 252 -5.32 10.41 9.01
N GLY A 253 -5.87 11.50 9.53
CA GLY A 253 -5.51 12.08 10.83
C GLY A 253 -4.19 12.84 10.88
N ILE A 254 -3.35 12.84 9.84
CA ILE A 254 -2.03 13.49 9.84
C ILE A 254 -2.13 14.97 10.26
N CYS A 255 -3.13 15.68 9.76
CA CYS A 255 -3.34 17.07 10.12
C CYS A 255 -3.66 17.29 11.61
N ILE A 256 -4.26 16.30 12.28
CA ILE A 256 -4.52 16.31 13.71
C ILE A 256 -3.23 16.11 14.49
N GLU A 257 -2.46 15.08 14.11
CA GLU A 257 -1.19 14.72 14.76
C GLU A 257 -0.15 15.82 14.63
N GLU A 258 0.01 16.38 13.43
CA GLU A 258 1.03 17.38 13.10
C GLU A 258 0.63 18.81 13.52
N CYS A 259 -0.58 19.02 14.00
CA CYS A 259 -0.98 20.35 14.45
C CYS A 259 -0.29 20.74 15.76
N PRO A 260 0.67 21.70 15.77
CA PRO A 260 1.42 22.05 16.98
C PRO A 260 0.54 22.72 18.06
N ARG A 261 -0.62 23.18 17.67
CA ARG A 261 -1.59 23.84 18.57
C ARG A 261 -2.80 22.96 18.88
N LYS A 262 -2.85 21.74 18.35
CA LYS A 262 -3.98 20.82 18.54
C LYS A 262 -5.33 21.45 18.23
N ALA A 263 -5.37 22.34 17.24
CA ALA A 263 -6.57 23.08 16.84
C ALA A 263 -7.54 22.25 15.98
N ILE A 264 -7.14 21.02 15.61
CA ILE A 264 -7.91 20.08 14.79
C ILE A 264 -8.21 18.86 15.66
N SER A 265 -9.45 18.35 15.56
CA SER A 265 -9.91 17.17 16.30
C SER A 265 -10.75 16.28 15.36
N TRP A 266 -11.04 15.05 15.77
CA TRP A 266 -11.99 14.21 15.06
C TRP A 266 -13.42 14.73 15.22
N GLY A 267 -14.24 14.65 14.16
CA GLY A 267 -15.62 15.17 14.16
C GLY A 267 -16.53 14.55 15.22
N GLY A 268 -16.34 13.27 15.54
CA GLY A 268 -17.05 12.57 16.61
C GLY A 268 -16.82 13.16 18.00
N ASP A 269 -15.59 13.62 18.28
CA ASP A 269 -15.24 14.18 19.59
C ASP A 269 -15.96 15.50 19.92
N ILE A 270 -16.47 16.18 18.90
CA ILE A 270 -17.17 17.47 19.07
C ILE A 270 -18.65 17.24 19.36
N LEU A 271 -19.25 16.18 18.85
CA LEU A 271 -20.67 15.88 19.00
C LEU A 271 -21.00 15.28 20.37
N GLU A 272 -20.06 14.53 20.99
CA GLU A 272 -20.28 13.90 22.29
C GLU A 272 -20.20 14.87 23.50
N ARG A 273 -19.78 16.12 23.31
CA ARG A 273 -19.64 17.13 24.39
C ARG A 273 -20.70 18.20 24.39
N LYS A 274 -21.87 17.94 23.88
CA LYS A 274 -22.98 18.89 23.90
C LYS A 274 -23.78 18.90 25.21
N ASP A 275 -23.47 18.00 26.15
CA ASP A 275 -24.18 17.93 27.43
C ASP A 275 -23.24 18.18 28.60
N GLY A 276 -23.25 19.41 29.08
CA GLY A 276 -22.66 19.79 30.39
C GLY A 276 -22.14 21.22 30.45
N PRO A 277 -22.24 21.82 31.67
CA PRO A 277 -23.30 22.66 32.17
C PRO A 277 -23.21 24.10 31.67
#